data_8f6cc7a819b4575cd7378a2eba84cc48
#
_entry.id   8f6cc7a819b4575cd7378a2eba84cc48
#
_cell.length_a   1.000
_cell.length_b   1.000
_cell.length_c   1.000
_cell.angle_alpha   90.00
_cell.angle_beta   90.00
_cell.angle_gamma   90.00
#
_symmetry.space_group_name_H-M   'P 1'
#
loop_
_entity.id
_entity.type
_entity.pdbx_description
1 polymer ?
#
loop_
_entity_poly.entity_id
_entity_poly.type
_entity_poly.pdbx_seq_one_letter_code
_entity_poly.pdbx_strand_id
1 'polypeptide(L)'
;PVSLATLTTGAMPSTHGVIGARWRDYVENDAVELIAGRKGPGPYNLIAPTLAEALLQHEPGAKAVSVATEAMSAVIMAGHGGEAFWLDSARCGWETSPYYAPEVPEWVARSNRERYNLSYITPEWRTLYEKGRYLNTRNWDIVLTGKSRKDKDEPGEGRLKLTSDYDKMLYTPAGNTAVLGFAKQAIAQFKLGDDATPDLLCVCLDASHRISEAYGPESVEVEDMYYRLDRDLADFLTFVFAQVRDGNATVVLT
;
A
#
# COMPACT_ATOMS: atom_id res chain seq x y z
N PRO A 1 -6.40 10.19 -0.47
CA PRO A 1 -5.27 10.84 -1.17
C PRO A 1 -4.87 12.16 -0.53
N VAL A 2 -5.82 13.01 -0.11
CA VAL A 2 -5.54 14.36 0.44
C VAL A 2 -4.64 14.29 1.67
N SER A 3 -4.99 13.47 2.67
CA SER A 3 -4.20 13.30 3.89
C SER A 3 -2.79 12.78 3.61
N LEU A 4 -2.68 11.83 2.68
CA LEU A 4 -1.39 11.27 2.27
C LEU A 4 -0.53 12.32 1.57
N ALA A 5 -1.13 13.13 0.67
CA ALA A 5 -0.42 14.24 0.03
C ALA A 5 0.03 15.30 1.05
N THR A 6 -0.83 15.63 2.03
CA THR A 6 -0.44 16.53 3.13
C THR A 6 0.72 15.97 3.95
N LEU A 7 0.69 14.67 4.26
CA LEU A 7 1.76 14.00 5.01
C LEU A 7 3.08 14.02 4.25
N THR A 8 3.05 13.67 2.97
CA THR A 8 4.27 13.51 2.16
C THR A 8 4.87 14.83 1.69
N THR A 9 4.07 15.89 1.57
CA THR A 9 4.54 17.22 1.15
C THR A 9 4.76 18.20 2.31
N GLY A 10 4.19 17.90 3.49
CA GLY A 10 4.15 18.86 4.60
C GLY A 10 3.32 20.12 4.31
N ALA A 11 2.53 20.11 3.24
CA ALA A 11 1.77 21.27 2.75
C ALA A 11 0.25 21.04 2.87
N MET A 12 -0.51 22.12 2.86
CA MET A 12 -1.98 22.08 2.85
C MET A 12 -2.52 21.80 1.44
N PRO A 13 -3.76 21.32 1.29
CA PRO A 13 -4.38 21.07 -0.02
C PRO A 13 -4.36 22.24 -1.00
N SER A 14 -4.47 23.46 -0.49
CA SER A 14 -4.35 24.68 -1.29
C SER A 14 -2.95 24.89 -1.90
N THR A 15 -1.94 24.24 -1.33
CA THR A 15 -0.54 24.33 -1.78
C THR A 15 -0.14 23.12 -2.60
N HIS A 16 -0.48 21.91 -2.15
CA HIS A 16 -0.10 20.70 -2.90
C HIS A 16 -1.08 20.34 -4.02
N GLY A 17 -2.25 21.00 -4.13
CA GLY A 17 -3.18 20.87 -5.24
C GLY A 17 -4.09 19.63 -5.20
N VAL A 18 -3.89 18.71 -4.27
CA VAL A 18 -4.68 17.47 -4.16
C VAL A 18 -5.91 17.71 -3.31
N ILE A 19 -7.09 17.67 -3.91
CA ILE A 19 -8.38 17.84 -3.23
C ILE A 19 -9.23 16.55 -3.21
N GLY A 20 -8.80 15.53 -3.95
CA GLY A 20 -9.48 14.24 -4.02
C GLY A 20 -8.77 13.29 -4.98
N ALA A 21 -9.32 12.08 -5.16
CA ALA A 21 -8.86 11.15 -6.20
C ALA A 21 -9.27 11.61 -7.60
N ARG A 22 -10.43 12.25 -7.66
CA ARG A 22 -11.03 12.85 -8.87
C ARG A 22 -11.79 14.10 -8.48
N TRP A 23 -11.68 15.13 -9.31
CA TRP A 23 -12.44 16.37 -9.13
C TRP A 23 -12.80 16.99 -10.49
N ARG A 24 -13.59 18.05 -10.47
CA ARG A 24 -13.89 18.82 -11.66
C ARG A 24 -13.07 20.09 -11.66
N ASP A 25 -12.35 20.32 -12.73
CA ASP A 25 -11.76 21.63 -13.00
C ASP A 25 -12.87 22.55 -13.55
N TYR A 26 -13.15 23.64 -12.84
CA TYR A 26 -14.22 24.57 -13.23
C TYR A 26 -13.79 25.53 -14.35
N VAL A 27 -12.48 25.69 -14.58
CA VAL A 27 -11.96 26.56 -15.64
C VAL A 27 -12.03 25.84 -16.98
N GLU A 28 -11.49 24.63 -17.02
CA GLU A 28 -11.50 23.78 -18.22
C GLU A 28 -12.81 23.00 -18.38
N ASN A 29 -13.66 23.02 -17.35
CA ASN A 29 -14.93 22.29 -17.28
C ASN A 29 -14.78 20.76 -17.49
N ASP A 30 -13.65 20.20 -17.10
CA ASP A 30 -13.30 18.79 -17.29
C ASP A 30 -13.10 18.04 -15.98
N ALA A 31 -13.13 16.72 -16.06
CA ALA A 31 -12.83 15.85 -14.92
C ALA A 31 -11.32 15.61 -14.85
N VAL A 32 -10.73 15.94 -13.71
CA VAL A 32 -9.32 15.68 -13.41
C VAL A 32 -9.23 14.44 -12.54
N GLU A 33 -8.38 13.50 -12.92
CA GLU A 33 -7.97 12.37 -12.11
C GLU A 33 -6.56 12.60 -11.60
N LEU A 34 -6.34 12.43 -10.28
CA LEU A 34 -5.11 12.83 -9.60
C LEU A 34 -3.84 12.32 -10.29
N ILE A 35 -3.82 11.04 -10.63
CA ILE A 35 -2.62 10.37 -11.16
C ILE A 35 -2.67 10.08 -12.66
N ALA A 36 -3.75 10.45 -13.36
CA ALA A 36 -3.87 10.18 -14.79
C ALA A 36 -3.02 11.13 -15.62
N GLY A 37 -2.32 10.59 -16.59
CA GLY A 37 -1.51 11.37 -17.53
C GLY A 37 -0.99 10.59 -18.72
N ARG A 38 -0.25 11.26 -19.59
CA ARG A 38 0.17 10.71 -20.90
C ARG A 38 1.08 9.48 -20.81
N LYS A 39 1.83 9.34 -19.72
CA LYS A 39 2.76 8.21 -19.50
C LYS A 39 2.19 7.23 -18.45
N GLY A 40 0.87 7.08 -18.37
CA GLY A 40 0.24 6.26 -17.33
C GLY A 40 0.16 6.98 -15.98
N PRO A 41 -0.12 6.26 -14.89
CA PRO A 41 -0.17 6.83 -13.55
C PRO A 41 1.11 7.60 -13.18
N GLY A 42 0.95 8.82 -12.68
CA GLY A 42 2.06 9.69 -12.27
C GLY A 42 1.57 10.90 -11.48
N PRO A 43 2.47 11.68 -10.87
CA PRO A 43 2.13 12.78 -9.94
C PRO A 43 1.76 14.09 -10.66
N TYR A 44 1.09 14.02 -11.80
CA TYR A 44 0.83 15.17 -12.68
C TYR A 44 0.09 16.33 -12.00
N ASN A 45 -0.74 16.03 -11.01
CA ASN A 45 -1.57 17.00 -10.30
C ASN A 45 -1.12 17.21 -8.84
N LEU A 46 0.07 16.72 -8.49
CA LEU A 46 0.73 17.01 -7.23
C LEU A 46 1.71 18.18 -7.44
N ILE A 47 1.34 19.37 -6.95
CA ILE A 47 2.06 20.62 -7.26
C ILE A 47 3.25 20.83 -6.33
N ALA A 48 3.09 20.48 -5.04
CA ALA A 48 4.15 20.66 -4.05
C ALA A 48 5.12 19.47 -4.07
N PRO A 49 6.42 19.71 -3.86
CA PRO A 49 7.41 18.63 -3.76
C PRO A 49 7.12 17.76 -2.53
N THR A 50 7.39 16.47 -2.68
CA THR A 50 7.29 15.49 -1.59
C THR A 50 8.60 15.41 -0.79
N LEU A 51 8.55 14.74 0.36
CA LEU A 51 9.75 14.38 1.13
C LEU A 51 10.75 13.60 0.28
N ALA A 52 10.28 12.71 -0.61
CA ALA A 52 11.13 11.98 -1.54
C ALA A 52 11.91 12.93 -2.46
N GLU A 53 11.21 13.90 -3.05
CA GLU A 53 11.84 14.89 -3.94
C GLU A 53 12.81 15.80 -3.19
N ALA A 54 12.44 16.22 -1.99
CA ALA A 54 13.31 17.04 -1.15
C ALA A 54 14.62 16.27 -0.81
N LEU A 55 14.52 15.00 -0.44
CA LEU A 55 15.69 14.17 -0.20
C LEU A 55 16.57 14.05 -1.45
N LEU A 56 15.99 13.66 -2.57
CA LEU A 56 16.73 13.46 -3.83
C LEU A 56 17.40 14.76 -4.35
N GLN A 57 16.81 15.92 -4.03
CA GLN A 57 17.37 17.21 -4.40
C GLN A 57 18.56 17.61 -3.52
N HIS A 58 18.50 17.28 -2.22
CA HIS A 58 19.51 17.72 -1.25
C HIS A 58 20.65 16.73 -1.07
N GLU A 59 20.42 15.45 -1.32
CA GLU A 59 21.38 14.36 -1.11
C GLU A 59 21.70 13.66 -2.44
N PRO A 60 22.76 14.07 -3.15
CA PRO A 60 23.16 13.40 -4.38
C PRO A 60 23.51 11.94 -4.14
N GLY A 61 22.85 11.04 -4.85
CA GLY A 61 23.01 9.59 -4.68
C GLY A 61 21.96 8.92 -3.80
N ALA A 62 21.12 9.71 -3.11
CA ALA A 62 19.96 9.18 -2.38
C ALA A 62 18.98 8.46 -3.31
N LYS A 63 18.26 7.49 -2.78
CA LYS A 63 17.21 6.76 -3.46
C LYS A 63 15.91 6.92 -2.67
N ALA A 64 14.81 7.05 -3.39
CA ALA A 64 13.48 7.13 -2.80
C ALA A 64 12.57 6.12 -3.51
N VAL A 65 12.02 5.19 -2.75
CA VAL A 65 11.16 4.11 -3.26
C VAL A 65 9.86 4.11 -2.50
N SER A 66 8.75 3.94 -3.20
CA SER A 66 7.42 3.78 -2.61
C SER A 66 6.77 2.48 -3.05
N VAL A 67 6.11 1.81 -2.10
CA VAL A 67 5.38 0.56 -2.31
C VAL A 67 4.00 0.65 -1.68
N ALA A 68 2.96 0.30 -2.44
CA ALA A 68 1.58 0.28 -1.99
C ALA A 68 0.79 -0.82 -2.73
N THR A 69 -0.41 -1.16 -2.28
CA THR A 69 -1.32 -1.98 -3.10
C THR A 69 -1.98 -1.17 -4.20
N GLU A 70 -2.16 0.13 -4.02
CA GLU A 70 -2.85 1.02 -4.96
C GLU A 70 -1.89 2.04 -5.59
N ALA A 71 -2.03 2.26 -6.90
CA ALA A 71 -1.22 3.20 -7.66
C ALA A 71 -1.21 4.62 -7.06
N MET A 72 -2.36 5.08 -6.59
CA MET A 72 -2.50 6.44 -6.06
C MET A 72 -1.62 6.66 -4.83
N SER A 73 -1.59 5.71 -3.90
CA SER A 73 -0.76 5.78 -2.69
C SER A 73 0.73 5.75 -3.05
N ALA A 74 1.14 4.84 -3.93
CA ALA A 74 2.52 4.74 -4.36
C ALA A 74 3.01 6.02 -5.06
N VAL A 75 2.20 6.56 -5.99
CA VAL A 75 2.51 7.77 -6.76
C VAL A 75 2.64 9.00 -5.86
N ILE A 76 1.71 9.21 -4.91
CA ILE A 76 1.76 10.35 -3.98
C ILE A 76 3.02 10.29 -3.12
N MET A 77 3.43 9.11 -2.65
CA MET A 77 4.62 8.97 -1.81
C MET A 77 5.93 9.15 -2.57
N ALA A 78 6.00 8.64 -3.81
CA ALA A 78 7.19 8.78 -4.65
C ALA A 78 7.38 10.21 -5.17
N GLY A 79 6.30 10.93 -5.40
CA GLY A 79 6.35 12.25 -6.06
C GLY A 79 6.91 12.13 -7.50
N HIS A 80 7.54 13.20 -7.97
CA HIS A 80 8.05 13.28 -9.35
C HIS A 80 9.41 12.58 -9.54
N GLY A 81 10.18 12.37 -8.49
CA GLY A 81 11.57 11.91 -8.59
C GLY A 81 11.86 10.54 -7.98
N GLY A 82 10.95 9.97 -7.20
CA GLY A 82 11.12 8.64 -6.60
C GLY A 82 10.74 7.51 -7.55
N GLU A 83 10.88 6.26 -7.06
CA GLU A 83 10.41 5.05 -7.75
C GLU A 83 9.09 4.59 -7.10
N ALA A 84 8.07 4.27 -7.89
CA ALA A 84 6.76 3.88 -7.37
C ALA A 84 6.33 2.51 -7.91
N PHE A 85 5.89 1.64 -6.99
CA PHE A 85 5.42 0.29 -7.31
C PHE A 85 4.09 0.00 -6.61
N TRP A 86 3.17 -0.66 -7.35
CA TRP A 86 1.85 -1.05 -6.86
C TRP A 86 1.36 -2.34 -7.50
N LEU A 87 0.20 -2.83 -7.08
CA LEU A 87 -0.42 -4.02 -7.69
C LEU A 87 -1.32 -3.64 -8.87
N ASP A 88 -1.12 -4.30 -10.00
CA ASP A 88 -2.06 -4.28 -11.13
C ASP A 88 -3.40 -4.91 -10.73
N SER A 89 -4.48 -4.17 -10.91
CA SER A 89 -5.84 -4.62 -10.55
C SER A 89 -6.35 -5.82 -11.38
N ALA A 90 -5.82 -6.03 -12.58
CA ALA A 90 -6.25 -7.11 -13.46
C ALA A 90 -5.50 -8.42 -13.20
N ARG A 91 -4.20 -8.34 -12.91
CA ARG A 91 -3.30 -9.51 -12.80
C ARG A 91 -2.80 -9.75 -11.39
N CYS A 92 -3.02 -8.80 -10.48
CA CYS A 92 -2.48 -8.80 -9.13
C CYS A 92 -0.95 -9.01 -9.09
N GLY A 93 -0.25 -8.50 -10.11
CA GLY A 93 1.20 -8.45 -10.19
C GLY A 93 1.71 -7.07 -9.80
N TRP A 94 2.98 -6.98 -9.41
CA TRP A 94 3.62 -5.70 -9.17
C TRP A 94 3.89 -4.98 -10.49
N GLU A 95 3.58 -3.70 -10.51
CA GLU A 95 3.80 -2.85 -11.67
C GLU A 95 4.31 -1.46 -11.29
N THR A 96 4.75 -0.74 -12.29
CA THR A 96 5.03 0.70 -12.28
C THR A 96 4.48 1.30 -13.57
N SER A 97 4.61 2.58 -13.76
CA SER A 97 4.19 3.23 -15.02
C SER A 97 5.38 3.70 -15.85
N PRO A 98 5.16 3.95 -17.15
CA PRO A 98 6.15 4.59 -18.02
C PRO A 98 6.56 6.01 -17.59
N TYR A 99 5.89 6.59 -16.59
CA TYR A 99 6.33 7.81 -15.94
C TYR A 99 7.62 7.58 -15.14
N TYR A 100 7.69 6.50 -14.36
CA TYR A 100 8.81 6.16 -13.48
C TYR A 100 9.86 5.29 -14.17
N ALA A 101 9.42 4.32 -14.96
CA ALA A 101 10.31 3.46 -15.72
C ALA A 101 9.70 3.13 -17.09
N PRO A 102 10.49 3.19 -18.21
CA PRO A 102 9.98 2.89 -19.55
C PRO A 102 9.35 1.49 -19.66
N GLU A 103 9.89 0.54 -18.93
CA GLU A 103 9.44 -0.86 -18.86
C GLU A 103 9.47 -1.33 -17.41
N VAL A 104 8.68 -2.35 -17.10
CA VAL A 104 8.71 -2.98 -15.77
C VAL A 104 10.11 -3.56 -15.53
N PRO A 105 10.80 -3.16 -14.47
CA PRO A 105 12.15 -3.64 -14.18
C PRO A 105 12.21 -5.18 -14.07
N GLU A 106 13.31 -5.79 -14.51
CA GLU A 106 13.44 -7.26 -14.58
C GLU A 106 13.27 -7.93 -13.20
N TRP A 107 13.70 -7.30 -12.13
CA TRP A 107 13.50 -7.84 -10.79
C TRP A 107 12.01 -7.87 -10.37
N VAL A 108 11.22 -6.89 -10.82
CA VAL A 108 9.77 -6.86 -10.64
C VAL A 108 9.10 -7.94 -11.50
N ALA A 109 9.52 -8.04 -12.78
CA ALA A 109 9.03 -9.07 -13.67
C ALA A 109 9.34 -10.48 -13.14
N ARG A 110 10.50 -10.70 -12.53
CA ARG A 110 10.86 -11.95 -11.85
C ARG A 110 9.97 -12.22 -10.65
N SER A 111 9.76 -11.23 -9.77
CA SER A 111 8.84 -11.36 -8.63
C SER A 111 7.43 -11.75 -9.07
N ASN A 112 6.96 -11.18 -10.18
CA ASN A 112 5.66 -11.51 -10.76
C ASN A 112 5.61 -12.95 -11.31
N ARG A 113 6.67 -13.42 -11.97
CA ARG A 113 6.74 -14.81 -12.45
C ARG A 113 6.72 -15.83 -11.29
N GLU A 114 7.39 -15.50 -10.21
CA GLU A 114 7.43 -16.34 -9.00
C GLU A 114 6.14 -16.24 -8.18
N ARG A 115 5.30 -15.24 -8.44
CA ARG A 115 3.97 -15.04 -7.84
C ARG A 115 3.98 -15.04 -6.31
N TYR A 116 5.04 -14.52 -5.69
CA TYR A 116 5.19 -14.49 -4.24
C TYR A 116 4.05 -13.81 -3.52
N ASN A 117 3.56 -12.69 -4.06
CA ASN A 117 2.43 -11.96 -3.50
C ASN A 117 1.18 -12.85 -3.36
N LEU A 118 0.89 -13.70 -4.36
CA LEU A 118 -0.29 -14.57 -4.33
C LEU A 118 -0.17 -15.69 -3.29
N SER A 119 1.03 -16.04 -2.85
CA SER A 119 1.23 -17.05 -1.80
C SER A 119 0.67 -16.61 -0.44
N TYR A 120 0.48 -15.31 -0.23
CA TYR A 120 -0.12 -14.76 0.99
C TYR A 120 -1.65 -14.86 1.00
N ILE A 121 -2.29 -15.08 -0.15
CA ILE A 121 -3.74 -15.26 -0.25
C ILE A 121 -4.11 -16.65 0.26
N THR A 122 -4.86 -16.69 1.34
CA THR A 122 -5.42 -17.91 1.85
C THR A 122 -6.86 -18.14 1.33
N PRO A 123 -7.32 -19.39 1.13
CA PRO A 123 -8.69 -19.65 0.75
C PRO A 123 -9.71 -19.13 1.75
N GLU A 124 -9.30 -19.07 3.00
CA GLU A 124 -10.11 -18.62 4.14
C GLU A 124 -9.26 -17.71 5.04
N TRP A 125 -9.82 -16.58 5.41
CA TRP A 125 -9.27 -15.77 6.48
C TRP A 125 -9.81 -16.28 7.82
N ARG A 126 -8.96 -16.92 8.60
CA ARG A 126 -9.26 -17.36 9.96
C ARG A 126 -8.57 -16.43 10.95
N THR A 127 -9.19 -16.20 12.09
CA THR A 127 -8.57 -15.39 13.14
C THR A 127 -7.23 -15.99 13.59
N LEU A 128 -6.26 -15.12 13.87
CA LEU A 128 -4.92 -15.51 14.29
C LEU A 128 -4.91 -16.20 15.66
N TYR A 129 -5.80 -15.74 16.54
CA TYR A 129 -5.92 -16.22 17.91
C TYR A 129 -7.32 -16.77 18.19
N GLU A 130 -7.48 -17.40 19.35
CA GLU A 130 -8.78 -17.88 19.83
C GLU A 130 -9.67 -16.72 20.27
N LYS A 131 -10.99 -16.94 20.27
CA LYS A 131 -12.03 -15.93 20.56
C LYS A 131 -11.77 -15.10 21.83
N GLY A 132 -11.27 -15.70 22.89
CA GLY A 132 -11.00 -15.02 24.16
C GLY A 132 -9.89 -13.96 24.12
N ARG A 133 -9.17 -13.84 23.02
CA ARG A 133 -8.14 -12.81 22.79
C ARG A 133 -8.68 -11.54 22.16
N TYR A 134 -9.89 -11.60 21.58
CA TYR A 134 -10.48 -10.48 20.85
C TYR A 134 -11.45 -9.70 21.71
N LEU A 135 -11.43 -8.38 21.59
CA LEU A 135 -12.38 -7.47 22.24
C LEU A 135 -13.68 -7.40 21.44
N ASN A 136 -13.57 -7.42 20.12
CA ASN A 136 -14.68 -7.25 19.16
C ASN A 136 -15.26 -8.60 18.76
N THR A 137 -16.07 -9.20 19.62
CA THR A 137 -16.61 -10.55 19.41
C THR A 137 -18.07 -10.59 18.93
N ARG A 138 -18.70 -9.45 18.68
CA ARG A 138 -20.12 -9.36 18.31
C ARG A 138 -20.50 -10.21 17.11
N ASN A 139 -19.65 -10.29 16.13
CA ASN A 139 -19.86 -11.01 14.87
C ASN A 139 -18.88 -12.19 14.70
N TRP A 140 -18.42 -12.78 15.80
CA TRP A 140 -17.44 -13.86 15.76
C TRP A 140 -17.83 -15.03 14.86
N ASP A 141 -19.13 -15.35 14.80
CA ASP A 141 -19.66 -16.44 13.97
C ASP A 141 -19.77 -16.06 12.49
N ILE A 142 -19.53 -14.80 12.15
CA ILE A 142 -19.40 -14.34 10.78
C ILE A 142 -17.97 -14.70 10.35
N VAL A 143 -17.88 -15.86 9.73
CA VAL A 143 -16.60 -16.38 9.23
C VAL A 143 -15.98 -15.37 8.29
N LEU A 144 -14.71 -15.02 8.54
CA LEU A 144 -13.80 -14.20 7.74
C LEU A 144 -13.53 -14.79 6.35
N THR A 145 -14.45 -15.52 5.80
CA THR A 145 -14.29 -16.22 4.53
C THR A 145 -15.29 -15.67 3.54
N GLY A 146 -14.89 -15.57 2.29
CA GLY A 146 -15.79 -15.26 1.18
C GLY A 146 -16.91 -16.33 0.95
N LYS A 147 -17.09 -17.27 1.85
CA LYS A 147 -18.21 -18.22 1.82
C LYS A 147 -19.39 -17.60 2.55
N SER A 148 -20.41 -17.23 1.78
CA SER A 148 -21.74 -16.97 2.30
C SER A 148 -22.18 -18.15 3.19
N ARG A 149 -22.36 -17.90 4.49
CA ARG A 149 -23.22 -18.78 5.28
C ARG A 149 -24.56 -18.80 4.56
N LYS A 150 -25.04 -19.96 4.19
CA LYS A 150 -26.42 -20.18 3.81
C LYS A 150 -27.25 -20.03 5.08
N ASP A 151 -27.42 -18.84 5.58
CA ASP A 151 -28.48 -18.54 6.53
C ASP A 151 -29.75 -18.47 5.73
N LYS A 152 -30.64 -19.41 6.03
CA LYS A 152 -31.91 -19.60 5.31
C LYS A 152 -32.90 -18.47 5.53
N ASP A 153 -32.63 -17.49 6.39
CA ASP A 153 -33.68 -16.61 6.91
C ASP A 153 -33.44 -15.10 6.80
N GLU A 154 -32.28 -14.64 6.28
CA GLU A 154 -32.14 -13.21 5.92
C GLU A 154 -31.09 -13.05 4.81
N PRO A 155 -31.35 -12.30 3.74
CA PRO A 155 -30.31 -11.86 2.82
C PRO A 155 -29.45 -10.84 3.56
N GLY A 156 -28.32 -11.29 4.10
CA GLY A 156 -27.35 -10.40 4.71
C GLY A 156 -26.91 -9.36 3.70
N GLU A 157 -27.51 -8.18 3.77
CA GLU A 157 -27.01 -6.99 3.10
C GLU A 157 -25.58 -6.74 3.57
N GLY A 158 -24.63 -6.74 2.63
CA GLY A 158 -23.35 -6.10 2.81
C GLY A 158 -22.10 -6.97 2.94
N ARG A 159 -22.12 -8.26 2.66
CA ARG A 159 -20.86 -9.03 2.58
C ARG A 159 -20.11 -8.76 1.28
N LEU A 160 -18.91 -8.24 1.43
CA LEU A 160 -17.99 -8.03 0.32
C LEU A 160 -17.67 -9.39 -0.34
N LYS A 161 -18.05 -9.57 -1.60
CA LYS A 161 -17.63 -10.72 -2.41
C LYS A 161 -16.24 -10.42 -2.96
N LEU A 162 -15.22 -11.04 -2.36
CA LEU A 162 -13.87 -11.00 -2.90
C LEU A 162 -13.76 -11.98 -4.08
N THR A 163 -13.93 -11.46 -5.28
CA THR A 163 -14.02 -12.27 -6.50
C THR A 163 -12.69 -12.46 -7.21
N SER A 164 -11.79 -11.50 -7.07
CA SER A 164 -10.46 -11.54 -7.68
C SER A 164 -9.36 -11.68 -6.62
N ASP A 165 -8.15 -12.05 -7.04
CA ASP A 165 -6.99 -12.06 -6.18
C ASP A 165 -6.63 -10.64 -5.73
N TYR A 166 -6.88 -9.64 -6.57
CA TYR A 166 -6.69 -8.24 -6.22
C TYR A 166 -7.64 -7.79 -5.10
N ASP A 167 -8.94 -8.16 -5.17
CA ASP A 167 -9.88 -7.87 -4.08
C ASP A 167 -9.41 -8.51 -2.77
N LYS A 168 -8.91 -9.75 -2.83
CA LYS A 168 -8.36 -10.42 -1.63
C LYS A 168 -7.15 -9.67 -1.07
N MET A 169 -6.29 -9.11 -1.92
CA MET A 169 -5.19 -8.25 -1.46
C MET A 169 -5.67 -6.97 -0.79
N LEU A 170 -6.69 -6.32 -1.33
CA LEU A 170 -7.19 -5.07 -0.77
C LEU A 170 -7.95 -5.27 0.54
N TYR A 171 -8.71 -6.36 0.68
CA TYR A 171 -9.69 -6.54 1.75
C TYR A 171 -9.34 -7.66 2.73
N THR A 172 -8.10 -8.14 2.72
CA THR A 172 -7.58 -9.09 3.71
C THR A 172 -6.17 -8.69 4.16
N PRO A 173 -5.67 -9.24 5.26
CA PRO A 173 -4.30 -8.96 5.72
C PRO A 173 -3.21 -9.34 4.70
N ALA A 174 -3.52 -10.20 3.71
CA ALA A 174 -2.59 -10.60 2.66
C ALA A 174 -1.98 -9.40 1.91
N GLY A 175 -2.75 -8.32 1.73
CA GLY A 175 -2.25 -7.11 1.07
C GLY A 175 -1.11 -6.44 1.84
N ASN A 176 -1.26 -6.27 3.14
CA ASN A 176 -0.20 -5.70 3.97
C ASN A 176 1.05 -6.58 3.96
N THR A 177 0.88 -7.89 4.11
CA THR A 177 1.99 -8.86 4.06
C THR A 177 2.69 -8.83 2.69
N ALA A 178 1.92 -8.75 1.60
CA ALA A 178 2.47 -8.65 0.24
C ALA A 178 3.27 -7.36 0.03
N VAL A 179 2.75 -6.22 0.48
CA VAL A 179 3.44 -4.92 0.40
C VAL A 179 4.77 -4.96 1.18
N LEU A 180 4.77 -5.46 2.41
CA LEU A 180 5.99 -5.59 3.22
C LEU A 180 6.98 -6.59 2.59
N GLY A 181 6.48 -7.69 2.03
CA GLY A 181 7.30 -8.66 1.31
C GLY A 181 7.97 -8.07 0.07
N PHE A 182 7.26 -7.26 -0.70
CA PHE A 182 7.82 -6.57 -1.86
C PHE A 182 8.75 -5.42 -1.46
N ALA A 183 8.45 -4.71 -0.38
CA ALA A 183 9.34 -3.69 0.18
C ALA A 183 10.70 -4.27 0.58
N LYS A 184 10.75 -5.49 1.14
CA LYS A 184 12.02 -6.21 1.40
C LYS A 184 12.82 -6.46 0.10
N GLN A 185 12.13 -6.84 -0.98
CA GLN A 185 12.77 -7.02 -2.29
C GLN A 185 13.30 -5.69 -2.84
N ALA A 186 12.53 -4.60 -2.69
CA ALA A 186 12.97 -3.27 -3.10
C ALA A 186 14.19 -2.79 -2.32
N ILE A 187 14.24 -2.98 -0.99
CA ILE A 187 15.42 -2.68 -0.17
C ILE A 187 16.66 -3.38 -0.72
N ALA A 188 16.55 -4.68 -0.97
CA ALA A 188 17.67 -5.46 -1.49
C ALA A 188 18.07 -5.04 -2.92
N GLN A 189 17.10 -4.77 -3.78
CA GLN A 189 17.34 -4.41 -5.19
C GLN A 189 17.96 -3.03 -5.34
N PHE A 190 17.46 -2.05 -4.63
CA PHE A 190 17.99 -0.69 -4.64
C PHE A 190 19.17 -0.50 -3.69
N LYS A 191 19.48 -1.51 -2.87
CA LYS A 191 20.51 -1.45 -1.83
C LYS A 191 20.27 -0.26 -0.88
N LEU A 192 19.04 -0.11 -0.42
CA LEU A 192 18.68 0.99 0.47
C LEU A 192 19.41 0.84 1.80
N GLY A 193 20.09 1.92 2.23
CA GLY A 193 20.85 1.98 3.46
C GLY A 193 22.18 1.19 3.44
N ASP A 194 22.70 0.80 2.26
CA ASP A 194 23.96 0.06 2.12
C ASP A 194 25.20 1.00 2.18
N ASP A 195 25.01 2.28 1.90
CA ASP A 195 26.07 3.30 1.92
C ASP A 195 25.80 4.39 2.98
N ALA A 196 26.56 5.49 2.92
CA ALA A 196 26.42 6.60 3.87
C ALA A 196 25.37 7.63 3.45
N THR A 197 24.84 7.51 2.26
CA THR A 197 23.82 8.43 1.73
C THR A 197 22.45 8.01 2.27
N PRO A 198 21.65 8.93 2.81
CA PRO A 198 20.33 8.57 3.30
C PRO A 198 19.39 8.20 2.15
N ASP A 199 18.71 7.09 2.30
CA ASP A 199 17.66 6.63 1.39
C ASP A 199 16.28 6.75 2.04
N LEU A 200 15.22 6.78 1.24
CA LEU A 200 13.84 6.81 1.71
C LEU A 200 13.04 5.62 1.17
N LEU A 201 12.41 4.89 2.06
CA LEU A 201 11.40 3.90 1.70
C LEU A 201 10.05 4.31 2.29
N CYS A 202 9.08 4.53 1.42
CA CYS A 202 7.69 4.76 1.80
C CYS A 202 6.86 3.50 1.56
N VAL A 203 6.16 3.04 2.58
CA VAL A 203 5.30 1.84 2.50
C VAL A 203 3.89 2.22 2.91
N CYS A 204 2.91 2.04 2.03
CA CYS A 204 1.51 2.24 2.37
C CYS A 204 0.79 0.90 2.54
N LEU A 205 0.21 0.72 3.72
CA LEU A 205 -0.52 -0.48 4.10
C LEU A 205 -2.02 -0.28 3.83
N ASP A 206 -2.36 -0.07 2.56
CA ASP A 206 -3.72 0.29 2.09
C ASP A 206 -4.78 -0.73 2.52
N ALA A 207 -4.44 -2.02 2.66
CA ALA A 207 -5.37 -3.04 3.10
C ALA A 207 -5.97 -2.74 4.48
N SER A 208 -5.23 -2.11 5.38
CA SER A 208 -5.74 -1.70 6.69
C SER A 208 -6.93 -0.73 6.58
N HIS A 209 -6.82 0.24 5.68
CA HIS A 209 -7.90 1.18 5.40
C HIS A 209 -9.11 0.49 4.76
N ARG A 210 -8.87 -0.33 3.74
CA ARG A 210 -9.92 -1.05 3.01
C ARG A 210 -10.68 -2.05 3.88
N ILE A 211 -9.99 -2.75 4.76
CA ILE A 211 -10.60 -3.66 5.74
C ILE A 211 -11.48 -2.86 6.71
N SER A 212 -11.01 -1.72 7.21
CA SER A 212 -11.77 -0.87 8.12
C SER A 212 -13.02 -0.29 7.48
N GLU A 213 -12.94 0.12 6.19
CA GLU A 213 -14.10 0.57 5.42
C GLU A 213 -15.13 -0.56 5.21
N ALA A 214 -14.65 -1.75 4.86
CA ALA A 214 -15.51 -2.87 4.46
C ALA A 214 -16.22 -3.55 5.63
N TYR A 215 -15.53 -3.71 6.74
CA TYR A 215 -16.01 -4.50 7.88
C TYR A 215 -16.39 -3.65 9.10
N GLY A 216 -16.02 -2.37 9.08
CA GLY A 216 -16.22 -1.44 10.18
C GLY A 216 -15.10 -1.47 11.22
N PRO A 217 -14.85 -0.31 11.89
CA PRO A 217 -13.69 -0.13 12.77
C PRO A 217 -13.73 -1.02 14.04
N GLU A 218 -14.91 -1.45 14.47
CA GLU A 218 -15.11 -2.32 15.63
C GLU A 218 -15.33 -3.79 15.23
N SER A 219 -14.87 -4.20 14.06
CA SER A 219 -15.01 -5.58 13.60
C SER A 219 -13.87 -6.47 14.09
N VAL A 220 -14.13 -7.76 14.20
CA VAL A 220 -13.09 -8.76 14.50
C VAL A 220 -12.05 -8.83 13.39
N GLU A 221 -12.45 -8.53 12.16
CA GLU A 221 -11.59 -8.46 10.99
C GLU A 221 -10.52 -7.37 11.14
N VAL A 222 -10.91 -6.18 11.59
CA VAL A 222 -9.98 -5.08 11.85
C VAL A 222 -9.03 -5.44 12.99
N GLU A 223 -9.55 -5.99 14.08
CA GLU A 223 -8.73 -6.40 15.22
C GLU A 223 -7.73 -7.51 14.82
N ASP A 224 -8.16 -8.54 14.07
CA ASP A 224 -7.29 -9.60 13.57
C ASP A 224 -6.24 -9.08 12.59
N MET A 225 -6.63 -8.14 11.73
CA MET A 225 -5.71 -7.48 10.81
C MET A 225 -4.60 -6.77 11.57
N TYR A 226 -4.90 -6.05 12.65
CA TYR A 226 -3.87 -5.37 13.45
C TYR A 226 -2.95 -6.35 14.19
N TYR A 227 -3.46 -7.46 14.71
CA TYR A 227 -2.60 -8.50 15.30
C TYR A 227 -1.63 -9.11 14.28
N ARG A 228 -2.07 -9.29 13.04
CA ARG A 228 -1.19 -9.77 11.96
C ARG A 228 -0.20 -8.71 11.54
N LEU A 229 -0.67 -7.47 11.40
CA LEU A 229 0.16 -6.34 11.01
C LEU A 229 1.31 -6.12 12.01
N ASP A 230 1.04 -6.23 13.32
CA ASP A 230 2.07 -6.13 14.37
C ASP A 230 3.19 -7.18 14.15
N ARG A 231 2.82 -8.43 13.85
CA ARG A 231 3.78 -9.50 13.55
C ARG A 231 4.55 -9.25 12.25
N ASP A 232 3.85 -8.84 11.22
CA ASP A 232 4.44 -8.57 9.91
C ASP A 232 5.41 -7.38 9.98
N LEU A 233 5.06 -6.34 10.76
CA LEU A 233 5.94 -5.20 11.01
C LEU A 233 7.17 -5.61 11.84
N ALA A 234 7.01 -6.44 12.87
CA ALA A 234 8.15 -6.94 13.65
C ALA A 234 9.15 -7.72 12.77
N ASP A 235 8.64 -8.58 11.88
CA ASP A 235 9.46 -9.32 10.93
C ASP A 235 10.09 -8.40 9.86
N PHE A 236 9.34 -7.41 9.38
CA PHE A 236 9.84 -6.42 8.43
C PHE A 236 10.95 -5.56 9.05
N LEU A 237 10.75 -5.03 10.25
CA LEU A 237 11.74 -4.20 10.93
C LEU A 237 12.98 -5.00 11.30
N THR A 238 12.82 -6.25 11.70
CA THR A 238 13.97 -7.16 11.92
C THR A 238 14.81 -7.30 10.66
N PHE A 239 14.17 -7.47 9.51
CA PHE A 239 14.86 -7.50 8.22
C PHE A 239 15.54 -6.16 7.91
N VAL A 240 14.86 -5.02 8.08
CA VAL A 240 15.40 -3.68 7.81
C VAL A 240 16.68 -3.46 8.64
N PHE A 241 16.60 -3.67 9.96
CA PHE A 241 17.75 -3.45 10.84
C PHE A 241 18.91 -4.42 10.59
N ALA A 242 18.65 -5.58 9.99
CA ALA A 242 19.70 -6.50 9.56
C ALA A 242 20.38 -6.08 8.24
N GLN A 243 19.68 -5.32 7.39
CA GLN A 243 20.21 -4.86 6.10
C GLN A 243 20.93 -3.51 6.20
N VAL A 244 20.44 -2.63 7.07
CA VAL A 244 21.00 -1.28 7.20
C VAL A 244 22.26 -1.32 8.06
N ARG A 245 23.31 -0.66 7.57
CA ARG A 245 24.59 -0.57 8.27
C ARG A 245 24.42 0.12 9.63
N ASP A 246 24.95 -0.50 10.67
CA ASP A 246 25.08 0.05 12.04
C ASP A 246 23.76 0.51 12.69
N GLY A 247 22.63 -0.01 12.24
CA GLY A 247 21.31 0.35 12.79
C GLY A 247 20.86 1.77 12.46
N ASN A 248 21.45 2.42 11.47
CA ASN A 248 21.12 3.77 11.00
C ASN A 248 19.81 3.82 10.22
N ALA A 249 18.72 3.36 10.82
CA ALA A 249 17.38 3.49 10.26
C ALA A 249 16.49 4.28 11.21
N THR A 250 15.81 5.29 10.67
CA THR A 250 14.71 5.97 11.35
C THR A 250 13.40 5.44 10.81
N VAL A 251 12.55 4.96 11.70
CA VAL A 251 11.22 4.45 11.36
C VAL A 251 10.18 5.46 11.80
N VAL A 252 9.31 5.86 10.87
CA VAL A 252 8.15 6.72 11.14
C VAL A 252 6.91 5.90 10.83
N LEU A 253 6.06 5.71 11.83
CA LEU A 253 4.77 5.06 11.71
C LEU A 253 3.68 6.11 11.93
N THR A 254 2.70 6.21 11.01
CA THR A 254 1.66 7.24 11.00
C THR A 254 0.32 6.68 10.55
#